data_1fea208f5e2bdf3bfc7cb0e3491c3204
#
_entry.id   1fea208f5e2bdf3bfc7cb0e3491c3204
#
_cell.length_a   1.000
_cell.length_b   1.000
_cell.length_c   1.000
_cell.angle_alpha   90.00
_cell.angle_beta   90.00
_cell.angle_gamma   90.00
#
_symmetry.space_group_name_H-M   'P 1'
#
loop_
_entity.id
_entity.type
_entity.pdbx_description
1 polymer ?
#
loop_
_entity_poly.entity_id
_entity_poly.type
_entity_poly.pdbx_seq_one_letter_code
_entity_poly.pdbx_strand_id
1 'polypeptide(L)'
;MADALILEFDGFGRDYYDTVNATLGLTDAGADDDGWPDGLIFHSGAGKAGGWLVYEIWESKDAQERFMHDRLGPALHSAGLDGPPARVEWLELARYVSPA
;
A
#
# COMPACT_ATOMS: atom_id res chain seq x y z
N MET A 1 -18.66 -2.09 -0.13
CA MET A 1 -18.00 -3.31 0.35
C MET A 1 -16.51 -3.10 0.33
N ALA A 2 -15.81 -3.59 1.34
CA ALA A 2 -14.36 -3.46 1.37
C ALA A 2 -13.69 -4.49 0.49
N ASP A 3 -12.56 -4.12 -0.08
CA ASP A 3 -11.74 -4.99 -0.92
C ASP A 3 -10.33 -5.06 -0.35
N ALA A 4 -9.74 -6.25 -0.39
CA ALA A 4 -8.34 -6.42 -0.02
C ALA A 4 -7.46 -6.39 -1.25
N LEU A 5 -6.27 -5.85 -1.08
CA LEU A 5 -5.28 -5.74 -2.15
C LEU A 5 -3.98 -6.38 -1.69
N ILE A 6 -3.42 -7.25 -2.53
CA ILE A 6 -2.09 -7.79 -2.33
C ILE A 6 -1.20 -7.28 -3.46
N LEU A 7 -0.09 -6.65 -3.09
CA LEU A 7 0.94 -6.21 -4.02
C LEU A 7 2.25 -6.91 -3.66
N GLU A 8 2.95 -7.43 -4.66
CA GLU A 8 4.28 -7.98 -4.45
C GLU A 8 5.26 -7.26 -5.36
N PHE A 9 6.45 -6.99 -4.81
CA PHE A 9 7.53 -6.31 -5.52
C PHE A 9 8.79 -7.15 -5.42
N ASP A 10 9.40 -7.45 -6.55
CA ASP A 10 10.69 -8.15 -6.59
C ASP A 10 11.82 -7.13 -6.47
N GLY A 11 12.88 -7.51 -5.75
CA GLY A 11 14.03 -6.64 -5.55
C GLY A 11 13.78 -5.42 -4.68
N PHE A 12 12.63 -5.36 -4.05
CA PHE A 12 12.18 -4.26 -3.20
C PHE A 12 12.35 -4.71 -1.75
N GLY A 13 13.02 -3.93 -0.94
CA GLY A 13 13.25 -4.26 0.45
C GLY A 13 12.69 -3.21 1.39
N ARG A 14 12.96 -3.41 2.68
CA ARG A 14 12.45 -2.51 3.72
C ARG A 14 12.89 -1.06 3.51
N ASP A 15 14.12 -0.83 3.06
CA ASP A 15 14.62 0.52 2.86
C ASP A 15 13.78 1.29 1.83
N TYR A 16 13.43 0.64 0.73
CA TYR A 16 12.55 1.24 -0.27
C TYR A 16 11.15 1.49 0.30
N TYR A 17 10.64 0.52 1.05
CA TYR A 17 9.33 0.64 1.67
C TYR A 17 9.27 1.84 2.62
N ASP A 18 10.27 1.96 3.49
CA ASP A 18 10.36 3.08 4.44
C ASP A 18 10.50 4.42 3.72
N THR A 19 11.29 4.47 2.64
CA THR A 19 11.48 5.68 1.85
C THR A 19 10.17 6.13 1.19
N VAL A 20 9.46 5.20 0.58
CA VAL A 20 8.18 5.49 -0.07
C VAL A 20 7.15 5.96 0.96
N ASN A 21 7.07 5.28 2.09
CA ASN A 21 6.14 5.66 3.15
C ASN A 21 6.46 7.03 3.73
N ALA A 22 7.73 7.37 3.91
CA ALA A 22 8.14 8.69 4.37
C ALA A 22 7.69 9.77 3.37
N THR A 23 7.86 9.52 2.08
CA THR A 23 7.40 10.44 1.03
C THR A 23 5.88 10.64 1.08
N LEU A 24 5.14 9.57 1.40
CA LEU A 24 3.68 9.61 1.48
C LEU A 24 3.16 10.17 2.81
N GLY A 25 4.02 10.30 3.82
CA GLY A 25 3.60 10.72 5.14
C GLY A 25 3.00 9.60 5.99
N LEU A 26 3.22 8.35 5.61
CA LEU A 26 2.77 7.19 6.37
C LEU A 26 3.89 6.77 7.32
N THR A 27 3.60 6.70 8.61
CA THR A 27 4.62 6.36 9.61
C THR A 27 4.14 5.24 10.52
N ASP A 28 5.10 4.62 11.23
CA ASP A 28 4.81 3.56 12.21
C ASP A 28 3.97 4.06 13.39
N ALA A 29 3.96 5.36 13.62
CA ALA A 29 3.19 5.96 14.73
C ALA A 29 1.68 5.96 14.48
N GLY A 30 1.27 5.46 13.32
CA GLY A 30 -0.14 5.40 12.94
C GLY A 30 -0.50 6.46 11.93
N ALA A 31 -1.79 6.58 11.68
CA ALA A 31 -2.30 7.49 10.67
C ALA A 31 -2.44 8.88 11.24
N ASP A 32 -1.58 9.79 10.78
CA ASP A 32 -1.86 11.20 10.94
C ASP A 32 -2.86 11.61 9.87
N ASP A 33 -3.72 12.54 10.20
CA ASP A 33 -4.81 12.98 9.33
C ASP A 33 -4.34 13.42 7.95
N ASP A 34 -3.14 13.99 7.86
CA ASP A 34 -2.65 14.56 6.62
C ASP A 34 -2.03 13.55 5.66
N GLY A 35 -1.59 12.40 6.15
CA GLY A 35 -0.89 11.41 5.33
C GLY A 35 -1.73 10.21 4.93
N TRP A 36 -2.78 9.92 5.68
CA TRP A 36 -3.56 8.70 5.47
C TRP A 36 -4.44 8.81 4.24
N PRO A 37 -4.33 7.86 3.29
CA PRO A 37 -5.13 7.93 2.07
C PRO A 37 -6.62 7.78 2.32
N ASP A 38 -7.42 8.54 1.58
CA ASP A 38 -8.87 8.42 1.64
C ASP A 38 -9.30 7.01 1.20
N GLY A 39 -10.10 6.36 2.02
CA GLY A 39 -10.62 5.03 1.71
C GLY A 39 -9.72 3.88 2.13
N LEU A 40 -8.52 4.15 2.62
CA LEU A 40 -7.65 3.09 3.14
C LEU A 40 -8.08 2.74 4.56
N ILE A 41 -8.39 1.46 4.80
CA ILE A 41 -8.83 0.97 6.10
C ILE A 41 -7.66 0.37 6.89
N PHE A 42 -6.77 -0.36 6.20
CA PHE A 42 -5.68 -1.07 6.83
C PHE A 42 -4.51 -1.18 5.85
N HIS A 43 -3.30 -1.01 6.37
CA HIS A 43 -2.07 -1.12 5.57
C HIS A 43 -1.03 -1.93 6.33
N SER A 44 -0.36 -2.83 5.62
CA SER A 44 0.76 -3.58 6.18
C SER A 44 1.79 -3.87 5.10
N GLY A 45 3.02 -4.10 5.53
CA GLY A 45 4.10 -4.50 4.65
C GLY A 45 4.94 -5.57 5.31
N ALA A 46 5.45 -6.49 4.52
CA ALA A 46 6.26 -7.59 5.01
C ALA A 46 7.34 -7.98 4.00
N GLY A 47 8.49 -8.38 4.52
CA GLY A 47 9.54 -8.95 3.70
C GLY A 47 9.16 -10.36 3.25
N LYS A 48 9.53 -10.70 2.03
CA LYS A 48 9.41 -12.04 1.49
C LYS A 48 10.70 -12.42 0.79
N ALA A 49 10.86 -13.68 0.43
CA ALA A 49 12.05 -14.13 -0.30
C ALA A 49 12.18 -13.34 -1.61
N GLY A 50 13.27 -12.60 -1.75
CA GLY A 50 13.58 -11.83 -2.95
C GLY A 50 12.76 -10.56 -3.13
N GLY A 51 12.01 -10.10 -2.13
CA GLY A 51 11.22 -8.91 -2.31
C GLY A 51 10.37 -8.48 -1.12
N TRP A 52 9.25 -7.87 -1.41
CA TRP A 52 8.37 -7.25 -0.42
C TRP A 52 6.90 -7.49 -0.78
N LEU A 53 6.08 -7.66 0.23
CA LEU A 53 4.64 -7.85 0.06
C LEU A 53 3.90 -6.78 0.84
N VAL A 54 2.90 -6.17 0.21
CA VAL A 54 1.97 -5.22 0.83
C VAL A 54 0.58 -5.84 0.85
N TYR A 55 -0.07 -5.78 2.00
CA TYR A 55 -1.45 -6.20 2.15
C TYR A 55 -2.26 -5.04 2.70
N GLU A 56 -3.33 -4.69 2.01
CA GLU A 56 -4.16 -3.53 2.35
C GLU A 56 -5.63 -3.88 2.26
N ILE A 57 -6.42 -3.15 3.04
CA ILE A 57 -7.88 -3.18 2.94
C ILE A 57 -8.35 -1.78 2.57
N TRP A 58 -9.15 -1.68 1.53
CA TRP A 58 -9.67 -0.42 1.00
C TRP A 58 -11.19 -0.44 1.00
N GLU A 59 -11.81 0.72 1.14
CA GLU A 59 -13.26 0.85 1.00
C GLU A 59 -13.72 0.48 -0.40
N SER A 60 -12.90 0.79 -1.42
CA SER A 60 -13.19 0.47 -2.82
C SER A 60 -11.90 0.44 -3.64
N LYS A 61 -11.96 -0.25 -4.77
CA LYS A 61 -10.85 -0.21 -5.75
C LYS A 61 -10.63 1.19 -6.28
N ASP A 62 -11.69 1.95 -6.48
CA ASP A 62 -11.58 3.31 -7.02
C ASP A 62 -10.76 4.21 -6.09
N ALA A 63 -10.93 4.07 -4.78
CA ALA A 63 -10.15 4.83 -3.81
C ALA A 63 -8.65 4.51 -3.93
N GLN A 64 -8.31 3.23 -4.07
CA GLN A 64 -6.93 2.81 -4.25
C GLN A 64 -6.36 3.30 -5.58
N GLU A 65 -7.12 3.23 -6.64
CA GLU A 65 -6.68 3.69 -7.95
C GLU A 65 -6.37 5.18 -7.96
N ARG A 66 -7.19 5.98 -7.28
CA ARG A 66 -6.92 7.41 -7.12
C ARG A 66 -5.63 7.63 -6.35
N PHE A 67 -5.43 6.90 -5.26
CA PHE A 67 -4.21 7.00 -4.47
C PHE A 67 -2.97 6.59 -5.29
N MET A 68 -3.07 5.49 -6.03
CA MET A 68 -1.98 5.04 -6.89
C MET A 68 -1.62 6.11 -7.92
N HIS A 69 -2.61 6.67 -8.59
CA HIS A 69 -2.40 7.68 -9.62
C HIS A 69 -1.82 8.98 -9.06
N ASP A 70 -2.39 9.46 -7.95
CA ASP A 70 -2.09 10.80 -7.45
C ASP A 70 -0.87 10.84 -6.53
N ARG A 71 -0.60 9.76 -5.82
CA ARG A 71 0.40 9.75 -4.75
C ARG A 71 1.39 8.60 -4.82
N LEU A 72 0.91 7.36 -4.84
CA LEU A 72 1.80 6.21 -4.72
C LEU A 72 2.68 6.02 -5.96
N GLY A 73 2.12 6.11 -7.15
CA GLY A 73 2.88 5.99 -8.39
C GLY A 73 4.03 6.99 -8.46
N PRO A 74 3.76 8.29 -8.25
CA PRO A 74 4.83 9.29 -8.19
C PRO A 74 5.88 9.02 -7.11
N ALA A 75 5.46 8.53 -5.93
CA ALA A 75 6.40 8.20 -4.84
C ALA A 75 7.30 7.02 -5.21
N LEU A 76 6.74 5.98 -5.84
CA LEU A 76 7.51 4.84 -6.33
C LEU A 76 8.50 5.26 -7.40
N HIS A 77 8.07 6.08 -8.34
CA HIS A 77 8.94 6.60 -9.39
C HIS A 77 10.11 7.42 -8.79
N SER A 78 9.82 8.28 -7.83
CA SER A 78 10.86 9.07 -7.15
C SER A 78 11.88 8.19 -6.41
N ALA A 79 11.45 7.03 -5.94
CA ALA A 79 12.33 6.07 -5.27
C ALA A 79 13.13 5.21 -6.26
N GLY A 80 12.94 5.40 -7.56
CA GLY A 80 13.64 4.64 -8.59
C GLY A 80 12.96 3.34 -8.98
N LEU A 81 11.70 3.17 -8.60
CA LEU A 81 10.93 1.97 -8.93
C LEU A 81 10.02 2.28 -10.11
N ASP A 82 10.48 1.91 -11.28
CA ASP A 82 9.71 2.05 -12.51
C ASP A 82 9.12 0.69 -12.88
N GLY A 83 7.91 0.70 -13.38
CA GLY A 83 7.24 -0.51 -13.81
C GLY A 83 6.23 -1.04 -12.78
N PRO A 84 5.43 -2.01 -13.19
CA PRO A 84 4.36 -2.53 -12.34
C PRO A 84 4.89 -3.44 -11.23
N PRO A 85 4.09 -3.65 -10.17
CA PRO A 85 4.38 -4.69 -9.19
C PRO A 85 4.49 -6.07 -9.87
N ALA A 86 5.24 -6.98 -9.23
CA ALA A 86 5.33 -8.35 -9.71
C ALA A 86 3.98 -9.09 -9.61
N ARG A 87 3.14 -8.68 -8.66
CA ARG A 87 1.81 -9.27 -8.49
C ARG A 87 0.85 -8.22 -7.97
N VAL A 88 -0.35 -8.23 -8.52
CA VAL A 88 -1.49 -7.43 -8.03
C VAL A 88 -2.66 -8.38 -7.92
N GLU A 89 -3.22 -8.51 -6.73
CA GLU A 89 -4.39 -9.36 -6.55
C GLU A 89 -5.42 -8.64 -5.69
N TRP A 90 -6.65 -8.59 -6.19
CA TRP A 90 -7.78 -8.04 -5.46
C TRP A 90 -8.67 -9.17 -4.95
N LEU A 91 -9.08 -9.04 -3.70
CA LEU A 91 -9.97 -9.99 -3.05
C LEU A 91 -11.20 -9.23 -2.56
N GLU A 92 -12.37 -9.70 -2.91
CA GLU A 92 -13.61 -9.15 -2.38
C GLU A 92 -13.79 -9.69 -0.96
N LEU A 93 -13.71 -8.80 0.03
CA LEU A 93 -13.79 -9.24 1.42
C LEU A 93 -15.22 -9.55 1.82
N ALA A 94 -15.44 -10.72 2.38
CA ALA A 94 -16.71 -11.04 3.01
C ALA A 94 -16.90 -10.18 4.26
N ARG A 95 -15.83 -10.01 5.04
CA ARG A 95 -15.78 -9.07 6.17
C ARG A 95 -14.36 -9.00 6.71
N TYR A 96 -14.12 -8.00 7.54
CA TYR A 96 -12.93 -7.92 8.37
C TYR A 96 -13.35 -7.55 9.78
N VAL A 97 -12.51 -7.91 10.75
CA VAL A 97 -12.76 -7.63 12.17
C VAL A 97 -11.51 -6.98 12.74
N SER A 98 -11.71 -5.93 13.50
CA SER A 98 -10.61 -5.25 14.18
C SER A 98 -11.05 -4.87 15.59
N PRO A 99 -10.11 -4.64 16.51
CA PRO A 99 -10.45 -4.13 17.84
C PRO A 99 -11.16 -2.80 17.72
N ALA A 100 -12.14 -2.59 18.60
CA ALA A 100 -12.91 -1.35 18.62
C ALA A 100 -12.03 -0.19 19.11
#